data_d18b79e4ee6cb7e7a767c9c2b0843a51
#
_entry.id   d18b79e4ee6cb7e7a767c9c2b0843a51
#
_cell.length_a   1.000
_cell.length_b   1.000
_cell.length_c   1.000
_cell.angle_alpha   90.00
_cell.angle_beta   90.00
_cell.angle_gamma   90.00
#
_symmetry.space_group_name_H-M   'P 1'
#
loop_
_entity.id
_entity.type
_entity.pdbx_description
1 polymer ?
#
loop_
_entity_poly.entity_id
_entity_poly.type
_entity_poly.pdbx_seq_one_letter_code
_entity_poly.pdbx_strand_id
1 'polypeptide(L)'
;TITQKSGAMGGRYKEWMDSGQIIATDGSVTDLKYIKEQVLQACEDYQVKQIAFDPYGAHELVAELLGQGLPMVKFAQNIMNMSDPSKEFEKAILSKRLAHGADSVLAWMVSNCSVWSDVNDNIKVKKDGNQSNKIDGVIAIIMALGRMKVDSGLQPSPYETRGIRTL
;
A
#
# COMPACT_ATOMS: atom_id res chain seq x y z
N THR A 1 22.07 5.25 0.16
CA THR A 1 21.91 6.23 1.25
C THR A 1 21.17 7.47 0.72
N ILE A 2 20.41 8.15 1.55
CA ILE A 2 19.67 9.39 1.21
C ILE A 2 20.62 10.44 0.64
N THR A 3 21.85 10.50 1.18
CA THR A 3 22.93 11.38 0.75
C THR A 3 23.43 11.12 -0.68
N GLN A 4 23.24 9.93 -1.25
CA GLN A 4 23.67 9.61 -2.62
C GLN A 4 22.62 9.97 -3.68
N LYS A 5 21.38 10.28 -3.30
CA LYS A 5 20.38 10.85 -4.21
C LYS A 5 20.57 12.36 -4.29
N SER A 6 21.71 12.79 -4.83
CA SER A 6 22.01 14.20 -5.07
C SER A 6 21.09 14.78 -6.15
N GLY A 7 20.49 15.94 -5.87
CA GLY A 7 19.57 16.65 -6.73
C GLY A 7 18.32 17.11 -5.96
N ALA A 8 17.32 17.65 -6.65
CA ALA A 8 16.06 18.16 -6.07
C ALA A 8 15.34 17.15 -5.16
N MET A 9 15.49 15.85 -5.45
CA MET A 9 14.92 14.78 -4.60
C MET A 9 15.67 14.61 -3.29
N GLY A 10 16.99 14.79 -3.23
CA GLY A 10 17.77 14.68 -2.00
C GLY A 10 17.37 15.73 -0.96
N GLY A 11 17.12 16.97 -1.40
CA GLY A 11 16.61 18.05 -0.54
C GLY A 11 15.24 17.70 0.05
N ARG A 12 14.33 17.20 -0.78
CA ARG A 12 12.95 16.84 -0.36
C ARG A 12 12.94 15.69 0.66
N TYR A 13 13.74 14.66 0.47
CA TYR A 13 13.86 13.58 1.46
C TYR A 13 14.38 14.09 2.80
N LYS A 14 15.36 15.04 2.78
CA LYS A 14 15.85 15.66 4.00
C LYS A 14 14.75 16.45 4.73
N GLU A 15 13.97 17.25 4.02
CA GLU A 15 12.84 17.99 4.60
C GLU A 15 11.82 17.05 5.24
N TRP A 16 11.49 15.93 4.60
CA TRP A 16 10.56 14.94 5.14
C TRP A 16 11.10 14.22 6.37
N MET A 17 12.42 13.97 6.42
CA MET A 17 13.06 13.43 7.62
C MET A 17 13.06 14.45 8.77
N ASP A 18 13.45 15.70 8.49
CA ASP A 18 13.49 16.78 9.47
C ASP A 18 12.10 17.08 10.05
N SER A 19 11.03 16.89 9.26
CA SER A 19 9.63 17.02 9.69
C SER A 19 9.01 15.75 10.26
N GLY A 20 9.75 14.63 10.34
CA GLY A 20 9.28 13.36 10.88
C GLY A 20 8.29 12.59 9.98
N GLN A 21 8.11 13.02 8.73
CA GLN A 21 7.23 12.31 7.77
C GLN A 21 7.88 11.05 7.17
N ILE A 22 9.21 10.98 7.20
CA ILE A 22 9.99 9.80 6.84
C ILE A 22 10.96 9.49 7.98
N ILE A 23 11.03 8.22 8.33
CA ILE A 23 12.01 7.71 9.27
C ILE A 23 13.15 7.06 8.47
N ALA A 24 14.36 7.50 8.72
CA ALA A 24 15.56 6.88 8.15
C ALA A 24 16.15 5.89 9.13
N THR A 25 16.38 4.67 8.67
CA THR A 25 17.15 3.66 9.40
C THR A 25 18.61 3.67 8.95
N ASP A 26 19.51 3.25 9.82
CA ASP A 26 20.92 3.14 9.50
C ASP A 26 21.20 2.04 8.47
N GLY A 27 22.27 2.24 7.70
CA GLY A 27 22.72 1.27 6.71
C GLY A 27 22.14 1.46 5.32
N SER A 28 22.40 0.47 4.45
CA SER A 28 22.00 0.46 3.02
C SER A 28 20.96 -0.60 2.68
N VAL A 29 20.55 -1.40 3.66
CA VAL A 29 19.58 -2.48 3.52
C VAL A 29 18.32 -2.13 4.32
N THR A 30 17.17 -2.59 3.88
CA THR A 30 15.91 -2.42 4.60
C THR A 30 16.00 -3.08 5.98
N ASP A 31 15.74 -2.32 7.03
CA ASP A 31 15.72 -2.82 8.40
C ASP A 31 14.36 -3.48 8.71
N LEU A 32 14.33 -4.80 8.56
CA LEU A 32 13.12 -5.60 8.82
C LEU A 32 12.74 -5.61 10.31
N LYS A 33 13.71 -5.48 11.21
CA LYS A 33 13.44 -5.39 12.65
C LYS A 33 12.68 -4.11 12.97
N TYR A 34 13.12 -2.98 12.42
CA TYR A 34 12.42 -1.71 12.60
C TYR A 34 10.98 -1.78 12.04
N ILE A 35 10.80 -2.35 10.84
CA ILE A 35 9.44 -2.51 10.24
C ILE A 35 8.56 -3.36 11.15
N LYS A 36 9.09 -4.46 11.68
CA LYS A 36 8.37 -5.34 12.62
C LYS A 36 7.93 -4.57 13.87
N GLU A 37 8.83 -3.81 14.49
CA GLU A 37 8.53 -2.99 15.67
C GLU A 37 7.41 -1.98 15.38
N GLN A 38 7.42 -1.33 14.21
CA GLN A 38 6.35 -0.40 13.80
C GLN A 38 5.01 -1.10 13.59
N VAL A 39 5.00 -2.32 13.02
CA VAL A 39 3.77 -3.11 12.86
C VAL A 39 3.20 -3.52 14.22
N LEU A 40 4.04 -3.96 15.15
CA LEU A 40 3.63 -4.31 16.50
C LEU A 40 3.05 -3.11 17.24
N GLN A 41 3.73 -1.96 17.19
CA GLN A 41 3.25 -0.73 17.79
C GLN A 41 1.90 -0.30 17.23
N ALA A 42 1.70 -0.40 15.90
CA ALA A 42 0.41 -0.10 15.29
C ALA A 42 -0.71 -1.05 15.80
N CYS A 43 -0.38 -2.32 16.08
CA CYS A 43 -1.34 -3.26 16.65
C CYS A 43 -1.68 -2.98 18.13
N GLU A 44 -0.76 -2.35 18.87
CA GLU A 44 -1.02 -1.88 20.24
C GLU A 44 -1.87 -0.61 20.25
N ASP A 45 -1.58 0.33 19.34
CA ASP A 45 -2.25 1.63 19.26
C ASP A 45 -3.66 1.55 18.67
N TYR A 46 -3.93 0.55 17.81
CA TYR A 46 -5.18 0.41 17.05
C TYR A 46 -5.77 -1.00 17.13
N GLN A 47 -7.08 -1.10 16.99
CA GLN A 47 -7.76 -2.39 16.81
C GLN A 47 -7.56 -2.93 15.39
N VAL A 48 -6.35 -3.38 15.08
CA VAL A 48 -6.02 -3.93 13.78
C VAL A 48 -6.79 -5.21 13.50
N LYS A 49 -7.64 -5.21 12.48
CA LYS A 49 -8.43 -6.38 12.09
C LYS A 49 -7.68 -7.31 11.16
N GLN A 50 -6.95 -6.74 10.20
CA GLN A 50 -6.18 -7.48 9.20
C GLN A 50 -4.98 -6.65 8.77
N ILE A 51 -3.89 -7.35 8.44
CA ILE A 51 -2.67 -6.75 7.86
C ILE A 51 -2.46 -7.36 6.48
N ALA A 52 -2.76 -6.60 5.43
CA ALA A 52 -2.56 -7.05 4.06
C ALA A 52 -1.08 -7.01 3.68
N PHE A 53 -0.58 -8.07 3.05
CA PHE A 53 0.78 -8.11 2.53
C PHE A 53 0.85 -8.72 1.14
N ASP A 54 1.78 -8.21 0.31
CA ASP A 54 2.13 -8.85 -0.95
C ASP A 54 2.98 -10.10 -0.65
N PRO A 55 2.61 -11.29 -1.13
CA PRO A 55 3.40 -12.50 -0.89
C PRO A 55 4.79 -12.45 -1.51
N TYR A 56 5.06 -11.52 -2.43
CA TYR A 56 6.36 -11.40 -3.07
C TYR A 56 7.36 -10.64 -2.18
N GLY A 57 8.44 -11.32 -1.78
CA GLY A 57 9.58 -10.69 -1.07
C GLY A 57 9.41 -10.43 0.42
N ALA A 58 8.29 -10.84 1.04
CA ALA A 58 7.99 -10.55 2.46
C ALA A 58 8.03 -11.79 3.38
N HIS A 59 8.56 -12.93 2.91
CA HIS A 59 8.39 -14.22 3.57
C HIS A 59 8.90 -14.26 5.01
N GLU A 60 10.09 -13.74 5.27
CA GLU A 60 10.72 -13.79 6.60
C GLU A 60 9.94 -12.96 7.61
N LEU A 61 9.71 -11.69 7.32
CA LEU A 61 8.95 -10.77 8.19
C LEU A 61 7.53 -11.30 8.45
N VAL A 62 6.84 -11.79 7.40
CA VAL A 62 5.48 -12.32 7.53
C VAL A 62 5.45 -13.57 8.39
N ALA A 63 6.43 -14.49 8.26
CA ALA A 63 6.51 -15.68 9.11
C ALA A 63 6.68 -15.33 10.58
N GLU A 64 7.51 -14.33 10.89
CA GLU A 64 7.69 -13.84 12.27
C GLU A 64 6.39 -13.21 12.83
N LEU A 65 5.73 -12.35 12.04
CA LEU A 65 4.48 -11.70 12.47
C LEU A 65 3.34 -12.71 12.67
N LEU A 66 3.22 -13.71 11.79
CA LEU A 66 2.30 -14.84 11.95
C LEU A 66 2.60 -15.64 13.21
N GLY A 67 3.89 -15.90 13.50
CA GLY A 67 4.33 -16.59 14.71
C GLY A 67 3.95 -15.85 16.00
N GLN A 68 3.72 -14.54 15.93
CA GLN A 68 3.22 -13.71 17.04
C GLN A 68 1.70 -13.60 17.06
N GLY A 69 0.99 -14.30 16.19
CA GLY A 69 -0.47 -14.33 16.14
C GLY A 69 -1.13 -13.12 15.46
N LEU A 70 -0.37 -12.32 14.70
CA LEU A 70 -0.94 -11.17 14.00
C LEU A 70 -1.84 -11.60 12.83
N PRO A 71 -2.91 -10.87 12.54
CA PRO A 71 -3.91 -11.21 11.51
C PRO A 71 -3.41 -10.89 10.10
N MET A 72 -2.37 -11.59 9.65
CA MET A 72 -1.72 -11.42 8.35
C MET A 72 -2.56 -12.01 7.23
N VAL A 73 -2.84 -11.26 6.17
CA VAL A 73 -3.65 -11.71 5.03
C VAL A 73 -2.93 -11.45 3.70
N LYS A 74 -2.80 -12.50 2.89
CA LYS A 74 -2.23 -12.38 1.54
C LYS A 74 -3.10 -11.51 0.64
N PHE A 75 -2.46 -10.56 -0.05
CA PHE A 75 -3.09 -9.71 -1.04
C PHE A 75 -2.20 -9.63 -2.29
N ALA A 76 -2.48 -10.47 -3.28
CA ALA A 76 -1.73 -10.43 -4.53
C ALA A 76 -2.03 -9.17 -5.32
N GLN A 77 -1.01 -8.43 -5.74
CA GLN A 77 -1.12 -7.17 -6.48
C GLN A 77 -1.39 -7.38 -7.97
N ASN A 78 -2.25 -8.34 -8.33
CA ASN A 78 -2.71 -8.51 -9.72
C ASN A 78 -3.85 -7.52 -10.04
N ILE A 79 -4.18 -7.38 -11.33
CA ILE A 79 -5.18 -6.40 -11.79
C ILE A 79 -6.56 -6.68 -11.20
N MET A 80 -6.94 -7.94 -11.06
CA MET A 80 -8.27 -8.33 -10.56
C MET A 80 -8.46 -7.89 -9.10
N ASN A 81 -7.46 -8.12 -8.25
CA ASN A 81 -7.52 -7.74 -6.84
C ASN A 81 -7.38 -6.22 -6.64
N MET A 82 -6.64 -5.55 -7.53
CA MET A 82 -6.33 -4.13 -7.39
C MET A 82 -7.40 -3.22 -8.02
N SER A 83 -8.19 -3.70 -8.97
CA SER A 83 -9.09 -2.85 -9.77
C SER A 83 -10.15 -2.15 -8.91
N ASP A 84 -10.98 -2.90 -8.23
CA ASP A 84 -12.07 -2.36 -7.40
C ASP A 84 -11.57 -1.43 -6.29
N PRO A 85 -10.56 -1.81 -5.48
CA PRO A 85 -10.04 -0.90 -4.46
C PRO A 85 -9.32 0.32 -5.05
N SER A 86 -8.73 0.25 -6.26
CA SER A 86 -8.18 1.43 -6.94
C SER A 86 -9.26 2.42 -7.33
N LYS A 87 -10.38 1.95 -7.86
CA LYS A 87 -11.56 2.78 -8.17
C LYS A 87 -12.15 3.42 -6.90
N GLU A 88 -12.19 2.66 -5.79
CA GLU A 88 -12.67 3.21 -4.51
C GLU A 88 -11.71 4.25 -3.94
N PHE A 89 -10.40 4.06 -4.10
CA PHE A 89 -9.40 5.06 -3.69
C PHE A 89 -9.58 6.36 -4.47
N GLU A 90 -9.70 6.30 -5.80
CA GLU A 90 -9.98 7.46 -6.65
C GLU A 90 -11.27 8.17 -6.22
N LYS A 91 -12.35 7.41 -6.02
CA LYS A 91 -13.63 7.93 -5.55
C LYS A 91 -13.51 8.59 -4.18
N ALA A 92 -12.73 8.03 -3.26
CA ALA A 92 -12.51 8.60 -1.93
C ALA A 92 -11.78 9.93 -2.00
N ILE A 93 -10.79 10.07 -2.91
CA ILE A 93 -10.10 11.34 -3.16
C ILE A 93 -11.06 12.37 -3.74
N LEU A 94 -11.74 12.05 -4.84
CA LEU A 94 -12.65 12.98 -5.54
C LEU A 94 -13.81 13.43 -4.66
N SER A 95 -14.33 12.56 -3.81
CA SER A 95 -15.41 12.87 -2.86
C SER A 95 -14.92 13.44 -1.53
N LYS A 96 -13.63 13.73 -1.38
CA LYS A 96 -12.98 14.28 -0.17
C LYS A 96 -13.25 13.44 1.10
N ARG A 97 -13.38 12.12 0.95
CA ARG A 97 -13.56 11.17 2.07
C ARG A 97 -12.24 10.63 2.62
N LEU A 98 -11.13 10.90 1.95
CA LEU A 98 -9.80 10.51 2.41
C LEU A 98 -9.19 11.66 3.24
N ALA A 99 -9.02 11.42 4.54
CA ALA A 99 -8.29 12.32 5.43
C ALA A 99 -6.86 11.79 5.59
N HIS A 100 -5.86 12.53 5.14
CA HIS A 100 -4.44 12.13 5.18
C HIS A 100 -3.56 13.16 5.92
N GLY A 101 -4.14 14.05 6.73
CA GLY A 101 -3.41 14.98 7.57
C GLY A 101 -2.46 15.93 6.82
N ALA A 102 -2.70 16.22 5.54
CA ALA A 102 -1.81 16.98 4.67
C ALA A 102 -0.40 16.38 4.52
N ASP A 103 -0.29 15.04 4.61
CA ASP A 103 0.97 14.32 4.44
C ASP A 103 1.56 14.57 3.05
N SER A 104 2.72 15.24 3.00
CA SER A 104 3.36 15.64 1.75
C SER A 104 4.06 14.48 1.05
N VAL A 105 4.45 13.43 1.77
CA VAL A 105 5.01 12.20 1.20
C VAL A 105 3.93 11.45 0.44
N LEU A 106 2.73 11.29 1.03
CA LEU A 106 1.61 10.65 0.36
C LEU A 106 1.15 11.47 -0.86
N ALA A 107 1.06 12.79 -0.73
CA ALA A 107 0.72 13.67 -1.86
C ALA A 107 1.71 13.52 -3.02
N TRP A 108 3.01 13.45 -2.71
CA TRP A 108 4.04 13.17 -3.71
C TRP A 108 3.90 11.77 -4.31
N MET A 109 3.60 10.74 -3.51
CA MET A 109 3.38 9.38 -4.03
C MET A 109 2.17 9.33 -4.98
N VAL A 110 1.08 10.05 -4.67
CA VAL A 110 -0.08 10.18 -5.56
C VAL A 110 0.32 10.83 -6.89
N SER A 111 1.14 11.89 -6.87
CA SER A 111 1.61 12.54 -8.09
C SER A 111 2.52 11.66 -8.97
N ASN A 112 3.06 10.59 -8.41
CA ASN A 112 3.88 9.60 -9.13
C ASN A 112 3.04 8.45 -9.74
N CYS A 113 1.73 8.46 -9.55
CA CYS A 113 0.85 7.41 -10.02
C CYS A 113 0.38 7.68 -11.44
N SER A 114 0.29 6.61 -12.22
CA SER A 114 -0.50 6.54 -13.44
C SER A 114 -1.48 5.36 -13.35
N VAL A 115 -2.56 5.41 -14.10
CA VAL A 115 -3.55 4.33 -14.15
C VAL A 115 -3.40 3.58 -15.46
N TRP A 116 -3.32 2.27 -15.36
CA TRP A 116 -3.41 1.38 -16.50
C TRP A 116 -4.76 0.66 -16.48
N SER A 117 -5.41 0.52 -17.63
CA SER A 117 -6.66 -0.23 -17.79
C SER A 117 -6.51 -1.35 -18.81
N ASP A 118 -7.25 -2.43 -18.59
CA ASP A 118 -7.42 -3.50 -19.57
C ASP A 118 -8.68 -3.29 -20.42
N VAL A 119 -8.94 -4.22 -21.33
CA VAL A 119 -10.10 -4.18 -22.25
C VAL A 119 -11.46 -4.36 -21.56
N ASN A 120 -11.46 -4.78 -20.30
CA ASN A 120 -12.64 -4.97 -19.45
C ASN A 120 -12.83 -3.84 -18.43
N ASP A 121 -12.17 -2.70 -18.62
CA ASP A 121 -12.18 -1.57 -17.69
C ASP A 121 -11.65 -1.88 -16.28
N ASN A 122 -10.89 -2.98 -16.11
CA ASN A 122 -10.15 -3.17 -14.89
C ASN A 122 -8.97 -2.20 -14.86
N ILE A 123 -8.74 -1.57 -13.72
CA ILE A 123 -7.65 -0.61 -13.56
C ILE A 123 -6.61 -1.11 -12.57
N LYS A 124 -5.37 -0.66 -12.77
CA LYS A 124 -4.28 -0.86 -11.81
C LYS A 124 -3.42 0.39 -11.74
N VAL A 125 -3.18 0.86 -10.53
CA VAL A 125 -2.24 1.95 -10.29
C VAL A 125 -0.81 1.44 -10.48
N LYS A 126 0.00 2.20 -11.20
CA LYS A 126 1.43 1.93 -11.45
C LYS A 126 2.23 3.23 -11.38
N LYS A 127 3.54 3.12 -11.37
CA LYS A 127 4.43 4.28 -11.43
C LYS A 127 4.34 4.98 -12.79
N ASP A 128 4.30 6.29 -12.75
CA ASP A 128 4.36 7.12 -13.96
C ASP A 128 5.79 7.15 -14.52
N GLY A 129 6.07 6.30 -15.49
CA GLY A 129 7.29 6.26 -16.34
C GLY A 129 8.66 6.22 -15.65
N ASN A 130 8.85 6.89 -14.52
CA ASN A 130 10.14 7.00 -13.84
C ASN A 130 10.30 5.93 -12.76
N GLN A 131 11.30 5.06 -12.92
CA GLN A 131 11.57 3.97 -11.96
C GLN A 131 11.99 4.47 -10.56
N SER A 132 12.51 5.69 -10.44
CA SER A 132 12.88 6.28 -9.15
C SER A 132 11.66 6.75 -8.34
N ASN A 133 10.51 6.93 -8.98
CA ASN A 133 9.26 7.29 -8.33
C ASN A 133 8.80 6.22 -7.35
N LYS A 134 8.22 6.64 -6.25
CA LYS A 134 7.65 5.76 -5.21
C LYS A 134 6.15 5.95 -5.14
N ILE A 135 5.42 4.85 -5.00
CA ILE A 135 3.96 4.80 -4.86
C ILE A 135 3.54 3.84 -3.75
N ASP A 136 4.48 3.40 -2.92
CA ASP A 136 4.29 2.32 -1.97
C ASP A 136 3.15 2.62 -0.97
N GLY A 137 3.05 3.87 -0.48
CA GLY A 137 1.96 4.29 0.39
C GLY A 137 0.58 4.26 -0.29
N VAL A 138 0.52 4.63 -1.57
CA VAL A 138 -0.73 4.54 -2.35
C VAL A 138 -1.17 3.08 -2.51
N ILE A 139 -0.24 2.20 -2.85
CA ILE A 139 -0.51 0.76 -2.98
C ILE A 139 -0.96 0.17 -1.63
N ALA A 140 -0.33 0.55 -0.52
CA ALA A 140 -0.72 0.10 0.81
C ALA A 140 -2.17 0.52 1.16
N ILE A 141 -2.56 1.76 0.86
CA ILE A 141 -3.94 2.24 1.07
C ILE A 141 -4.93 1.47 0.20
N ILE A 142 -4.61 1.24 -1.07
CA ILE A 142 -5.46 0.47 -1.98
C ILE A 142 -5.66 -0.97 -1.47
N MET A 143 -4.59 -1.62 -1.00
CA MET A 143 -4.68 -2.96 -0.40
C MET A 143 -5.54 -2.96 0.87
N ALA A 144 -5.39 -1.96 1.73
CA ALA A 144 -6.21 -1.80 2.94
C ALA A 144 -7.70 -1.60 2.59
N LEU A 145 -8.02 -0.76 1.60
CA LEU A 145 -9.39 -0.58 1.10
C LEU A 145 -9.98 -1.88 0.55
N GLY A 146 -9.18 -2.67 -0.16
CA GLY A 146 -9.59 -3.98 -0.66
C GLY A 146 -9.96 -4.94 0.47
N ARG A 147 -9.20 -4.95 1.56
CA ARG A 147 -9.51 -5.79 2.74
C ARG A 147 -10.69 -5.28 3.53
N MET A 148 -10.82 -3.97 3.69
CA MET A 148 -11.94 -3.35 4.37
C MET A 148 -13.29 -3.72 3.73
N LYS A 149 -13.38 -3.78 2.39
CA LYS A 149 -14.60 -4.20 1.68
C LYS A 149 -14.98 -5.65 1.99
N VAL A 150 -14.02 -6.54 2.10
CA VAL A 150 -14.27 -7.96 2.44
C VAL A 150 -14.74 -8.12 3.88
N ASP A 151 -14.10 -7.41 4.82
CA ASP A 151 -14.42 -7.52 6.25
C ASP A 151 -15.78 -6.89 6.61
N SER A 152 -16.18 -5.83 5.91
CA SER A 152 -17.46 -5.14 6.14
C SER A 152 -18.69 -5.90 5.63
N GLY A 153 -18.54 -7.11 5.09
CA GLY A 153 -19.63 -7.90 4.53
C GLY A 153 -20.27 -7.28 3.28
N LEU A 154 -19.70 -6.21 2.78
CA LEU A 154 -20.03 -5.65 1.47
C LEU A 154 -19.55 -6.67 0.43
N GLN A 155 -20.49 -7.43 -0.07
CA GLN A 155 -20.45 -8.62 -0.94
C GLN A 155 -19.12 -8.89 -1.66
N PRO A 156 -18.65 -10.16 -1.70
CA PRO A 156 -17.61 -10.57 -2.63
C PRO A 156 -18.02 -10.16 -4.05
N SER A 157 -17.02 -9.81 -4.84
CA SER A 157 -17.24 -9.49 -6.27
C SER A 157 -18.15 -10.55 -6.90
N PRO A 158 -19.14 -10.19 -7.74
CA PRO A 158 -19.99 -11.16 -8.43
C PRO A 158 -19.20 -12.21 -9.20
N TYR A 159 -17.93 -11.96 -9.46
CA TYR A 159 -17.01 -12.89 -10.14
C TYR A 159 -16.41 -13.97 -9.22
N GLU A 160 -16.44 -13.81 -7.89
CA GLU A 160 -16.03 -14.87 -6.96
C GLU A 160 -17.10 -15.93 -6.75
N THR A 161 -18.37 -15.63 -7.04
CA THR A 161 -19.51 -16.53 -6.83
C THR A 161 -20.06 -17.15 -8.12
N ARG A 162 -19.66 -16.68 -9.29
CA ARG A 162 -20.04 -17.27 -10.56
C ARG A 162 -18.97 -18.26 -11.02
N GLY A 163 -19.12 -19.52 -10.61
CA GLY A 163 -18.48 -20.63 -11.29
C GLY A 163 -18.74 -20.52 -12.80
N ILE A 164 -17.72 -20.85 -13.60
CA ILE A 164 -17.82 -20.93 -15.07
C ILE A 164 -18.99 -21.85 -15.40
N ARG A 165 -20.08 -21.31 -15.93
CA ARG A 165 -21.12 -22.15 -16.59
C ARG A 165 -20.50 -22.57 -17.91
N THR A 166 -20.07 -23.82 -18.00
CA THR A 166 -19.87 -24.50 -19.26
C THR A 166 -21.25 -24.67 -19.93
N LEU A 167 -21.37 -24.14 -21.16
CA LEU A 167 -22.47 -24.42 -22.08
C LEU A 167 -22.34 -25.83 -22.61
#